data_707c18bd1a76724835b4350ed9deab23
#
_entry.id   707c18bd1a76724835b4350ed9deab23
#
_cell.length_a   1.000
_cell.length_b   1.000
_cell.length_c   1.000
_cell.angle_alpha   90.00
_cell.angle_beta   90.00
_cell.angle_gamma   90.00
#
_symmetry.space_group_name_H-M   'P 1'
#
loop_
_entity.id
_entity.type
_entity.pdbx_description
1 polymer ?
#
loop_
_entity_poly.entity_id
_entity_poly.type
_entity_poly.pdbx_seq_one_letter_code
_entity_poly.pdbx_strand_id
1 'polypeptide(L)'
;MKTLYEAKATATGGREGHTATDDGKVDFNLSIPEGLGGKGGSGPNPEQLFAAGYAACFLSAIKAVAPKLNITVPDDAKVTCVVGIGRRNDGVGFGLSVRLTVELPGIDRAQAEELVRQAHEVCPYSHAIRNNVEVDLGVV
;
A
#
# COMPACT_ATOMS: atom_id res chain seq x y z
N MET A 1 15.87 -13.13 -9.12
CA MET A 1 16.02 -11.89 -8.32
C MET A 1 17.03 -12.13 -7.20
N LYS A 2 17.96 -11.21 -6.97
CA LYS A 2 18.86 -11.25 -5.80
C LYS A 2 18.25 -10.43 -4.67
N THR A 3 17.96 -11.06 -3.52
CA THR A 3 17.44 -10.39 -2.34
C THR A 3 18.52 -9.47 -1.75
N LEU A 4 18.16 -8.22 -1.48
CA LEU A 4 19.04 -7.21 -0.87
C LEU A 4 18.75 -7.00 0.61
N TYR A 5 17.52 -7.24 1.05
CA TYR A 5 17.04 -7.06 2.41
C TYR A 5 15.86 -8.00 2.67
N GLU A 6 15.74 -8.45 3.90
CA GLU A 6 14.61 -9.27 4.37
C GLU A 6 14.00 -8.64 5.61
N ALA A 7 12.68 -8.51 5.62
CA ALA A 7 11.90 -8.23 6.81
C ALA A 7 11.21 -9.51 7.26
N LYS A 8 11.21 -9.78 8.57
CA LYS A 8 10.57 -10.94 9.15
C LYS A 8 9.57 -10.52 10.22
N ALA A 9 8.35 -11.00 10.10
CA ALA A 9 7.31 -10.80 11.08
C ALA A 9 6.65 -12.13 11.44
N THR A 10 6.15 -12.21 12.66
CA THR A 10 5.42 -13.37 13.17
C THR A 10 4.08 -12.92 13.72
N ALA A 11 3.03 -13.68 13.43
CA ALA A 11 1.69 -13.44 13.95
C ALA A 11 1.19 -14.67 14.73
N THR A 12 0.43 -14.39 15.78
CA THR A 12 -0.31 -15.39 16.56
C THR A 12 -1.76 -14.94 16.71
N GLY A 13 -2.71 -15.87 16.79
CA GLY A 13 -4.13 -15.57 16.99
C GLY A 13 -4.86 -14.93 15.79
N GLY A 14 -4.23 -14.84 14.64
CA GLY A 14 -4.83 -14.28 13.43
C GLY A 14 -5.27 -12.82 13.58
N ARG A 15 -6.44 -12.48 13.05
CA ARG A 15 -6.97 -11.09 13.03
C ARG A 15 -7.36 -10.54 14.41
N GLU A 16 -7.44 -11.38 15.44
CA GLU A 16 -7.72 -10.99 16.84
C GLU A 16 -6.49 -11.10 17.74
N GLY A 17 -5.35 -11.42 17.16
CA GLY A 17 -4.13 -11.69 17.90
C GLY A 17 -3.12 -10.56 17.86
N HIS A 18 -1.89 -10.93 17.61
CA HIS A 18 -0.75 -10.04 17.67
C HIS A 18 0.18 -10.29 16.47
N THR A 19 0.78 -9.25 15.95
CA THR A 19 1.84 -9.35 14.94
C THR A 19 2.99 -8.42 15.28
N ALA A 20 4.22 -8.91 15.09
CA ALA A 20 5.41 -8.10 15.30
C ALA A 20 6.55 -8.51 14.38
N THR A 21 7.39 -7.53 14.01
CA THR A 21 8.67 -7.79 13.36
C THR A 21 9.72 -8.18 14.40
N ASP A 22 10.75 -8.93 13.99
CA ASP A 22 11.82 -9.40 14.89
C ASP A 22 12.54 -8.26 15.62
N ASP A 23 12.64 -7.08 14.97
CA ASP A 23 13.27 -5.87 15.52
C ASP A 23 12.30 -5.00 16.35
N GLY A 24 11.04 -5.38 16.47
CA GLY A 24 10.01 -4.66 17.22
C GLY A 24 9.54 -3.35 16.61
N LYS A 25 9.97 -2.99 15.41
CA LYS A 25 9.58 -1.72 14.75
C LYS A 25 8.11 -1.72 14.31
N VAL A 26 7.57 -2.89 14.04
CA VAL A 26 6.13 -3.13 13.87
C VAL A 26 5.72 -4.08 14.96
N ASP A 27 4.80 -3.66 15.81
CA ASP A 27 4.35 -4.44 16.97
C ASP A 27 2.92 -4.00 17.33
N PHE A 28 1.93 -4.85 17.01
CA PHE A 28 0.52 -4.51 17.18
C PHE A 28 -0.30 -5.67 17.71
N ASN A 29 -1.16 -5.37 18.70
CA ASN A 29 -2.36 -6.17 18.95
C ASN A 29 -3.41 -5.80 17.90
N LEU A 30 -3.95 -6.80 17.22
CA LEU A 30 -4.87 -6.62 16.08
C LEU A 30 -6.33 -6.58 16.55
N SER A 31 -7.16 -5.90 15.77
CA SER A 31 -8.62 -5.87 15.97
C SER A 31 -9.34 -6.15 14.66
N ILE A 32 -10.43 -6.93 14.72
CA ILE A 32 -11.31 -7.16 13.57
C ILE A 32 -12.29 -5.98 13.48
N PRO A 33 -12.34 -5.26 12.34
CA PRO A 33 -13.28 -4.16 12.17
C PRO A 33 -14.73 -4.67 12.08
N GLU A 34 -15.68 -3.82 12.49
CA GLU A 34 -17.10 -4.15 12.44
C GLU A 34 -17.58 -4.52 11.04
N GLY A 35 -17.05 -3.89 9.99
CA GLY A 35 -17.36 -4.21 8.60
C GLY A 35 -17.00 -5.65 8.17
N LEU A 36 -16.14 -6.32 8.92
CA LEU A 36 -15.82 -7.74 8.75
C LEU A 36 -16.48 -8.65 9.81
N GLY A 37 -17.47 -8.12 10.54
CA GLY A 37 -18.18 -8.85 11.57
C GLY A 37 -17.48 -8.90 12.92
N GLY A 38 -16.43 -8.13 13.13
CA GLY A 38 -15.74 -8.00 14.40
C GLY A 38 -16.41 -7.01 15.35
N LYS A 39 -15.82 -6.87 16.53
CA LYS A 39 -16.28 -5.91 17.57
C LYS A 39 -15.60 -4.55 17.46
N GLY A 40 -14.72 -4.35 16.46
CA GLY A 40 -13.84 -3.20 16.43
C GLY A 40 -12.76 -3.28 17.50
N GLY A 41 -12.15 -2.15 17.79
CA GLY A 41 -11.10 -2.00 18.79
C GLY A 41 -10.04 -1.00 18.37
N SER A 42 -9.00 -0.83 19.18
CA SER A 42 -7.93 0.12 18.95
C SER A 42 -6.79 -0.41 18.06
N GLY A 43 -6.73 -1.72 17.85
CA GLY A 43 -5.68 -2.34 17.05
C GLY A 43 -5.91 -2.17 15.53
N PRO A 44 -4.85 -2.12 14.75
CA PRO A 44 -4.95 -2.16 13.30
C PRO A 44 -5.39 -3.54 12.81
N ASN A 45 -5.74 -3.59 11.53
CA ASN A 45 -6.00 -4.84 10.80
C ASN A 45 -5.01 -5.03 9.65
N PRO A 46 -4.93 -6.21 9.04
CA PRO A 46 -4.01 -6.47 7.93
C PRO A 46 -4.17 -5.53 6.74
N GLU A 47 -5.40 -5.11 6.43
CA GLU A 47 -5.67 -4.20 5.30
C GLU A 47 -5.10 -2.81 5.56
N GLN A 48 -5.15 -2.32 6.81
CA GLN A 48 -4.51 -1.06 7.20
C GLN A 48 -2.99 -1.13 7.12
N LEU A 49 -2.39 -2.24 7.55
CA LEU A 49 -0.94 -2.45 7.43
C LEU A 49 -0.50 -2.51 5.96
N PHE A 50 -1.28 -3.19 5.11
CA PHE A 50 -1.04 -3.23 3.67
C PHE A 50 -1.15 -1.84 3.04
N ALA A 51 -2.19 -1.08 3.37
CA ALA A 51 -2.40 0.28 2.87
C ALA A 51 -1.26 1.22 3.27
N ALA A 52 -0.83 1.20 4.53
CA ALA A 52 0.27 2.01 5.03
C ALA A 52 1.60 1.66 4.34
N GLY A 53 1.90 0.37 4.19
CA GLY A 53 3.09 -0.11 3.49
C GLY A 53 3.08 0.28 2.02
N TYR A 54 1.94 0.10 1.34
CA TYR A 54 1.83 0.42 -0.08
C TYR A 54 1.96 1.93 -0.34
N ALA A 55 1.30 2.76 0.45
CA ALA A 55 1.41 4.23 0.31
C ALA A 55 2.87 4.69 0.42
N ALA A 56 3.60 4.22 1.43
CA ALA A 56 5.02 4.55 1.62
C ALA A 56 5.90 4.02 0.49
N CYS A 57 5.69 2.78 0.07
CA CYS A 57 6.43 2.15 -1.03
C CYS A 57 6.19 2.88 -2.35
N PHE A 58 4.95 3.26 -2.64
CA PHE A 58 4.59 3.97 -3.86
C PHE A 58 5.18 5.38 -3.91
N LEU A 59 5.13 6.14 -2.81
CA LEU A 59 5.78 7.47 -2.73
C LEU A 59 7.30 7.36 -2.92
N SER A 60 7.92 6.31 -2.41
CA SER A 60 9.34 6.04 -2.64
C SER A 60 9.63 5.74 -4.11
N ALA A 61 8.75 5.02 -4.79
CA ALA A 61 8.85 4.78 -6.23
C ALA A 61 8.72 6.08 -7.04
N ILE A 62 7.80 6.97 -6.67
CA ILE A 62 7.67 8.32 -7.27
C ILE A 62 9.00 9.07 -7.16
N LYS A 63 9.59 9.11 -5.97
CA LYS A 63 10.88 9.78 -5.74
C LYS A 63 12.03 9.14 -6.54
N ALA A 64 12.00 7.83 -6.74
CA ALA A 64 13.04 7.11 -7.49
C ALA A 64 12.99 7.40 -9.00
N VAL A 65 11.81 7.60 -9.57
CA VAL A 65 11.66 7.84 -11.03
C VAL A 65 11.67 9.31 -11.40
N ALA A 66 11.33 10.22 -10.49
CA ALA A 66 11.23 11.65 -10.74
C ALA A 66 12.48 12.27 -11.40
N PRO A 67 13.72 11.94 -10.99
CA PRO A 67 14.92 12.46 -11.63
C PRO A 67 15.02 12.15 -13.13
N LYS A 68 14.51 10.99 -13.56
CA LYS A 68 14.51 10.58 -14.97
C LYS A 68 13.62 11.46 -15.85
N LEU A 69 12.63 12.11 -15.23
CA LEU A 69 11.70 13.04 -15.87
C LEU A 69 12.07 14.52 -15.61
N ASN A 70 13.21 14.78 -14.97
CA ASN A 70 13.62 16.11 -14.52
C ASN A 70 12.57 16.79 -13.62
N ILE A 71 11.90 16.00 -12.77
CA ILE A 71 10.89 16.46 -11.80
C ILE A 71 11.50 16.43 -10.41
N THR A 72 11.30 17.51 -9.66
CA THR A 72 11.57 17.56 -8.22
C THR A 72 10.27 17.29 -7.48
N VAL A 73 10.23 16.20 -6.72
CA VAL A 73 9.05 15.85 -5.91
C VAL A 73 8.92 16.86 -4.76
N PRO A 74 7.79 17.54 -4.60
CA PRO A 74 7.60 18.48 -3.52
C PRO A 74 7.61 17.78 -2.14
N ASP A 75 8.05 18.49 -1.10
CA ASP A 75 8.15 17.92 0.25
C ASP A 75 6.78 17.56 0.86
N ASP A 76 5.72 18.23 0.41
CA ASP A 76 4.33 17.97 0.81
C ASP A 76 3.59 16.99 -0.11
N ALA A 77 4.30 16.31 -1.01
CA ALA A 77 3.74 15.23 -1.81
C ALA A 77 3.16 14.13 -0.94
N LYS A 78 1.99 13.63 -1.33
CA LYS A 78 1.27 12.58 -0.58
C LYS A 78 0.80 11.46 -1.49
N VAL A 79 0.77 10.28 -0.92
CA VAL A 79 0.08 9.11 -1.49
C VAL A 79 -0.90 8.59 -0.45
N THR A 80 -2.17 8.53 -0.84
CA THR A 80 -3.21 7.88 -0.06
C THR A 80 -3.53 6.53 -0.71
N CYS A 81 -3.44 5.47 0.07
CA CYS A 81 -3.81 4.12 -0.37
C CYS A 81 -5.07 3.67 0.37
N VAL A 82 -6.08 3.27 -0.39
CA VAL A 82 -7.29 2.65 0.14
C VAL A 82 -7.28 1.19 -0.27
N VAL A 83 -7.37 0.30 0.71
CA VAL A 83 -7.45 -1.15 0.50
C VAL A 83 -8.83 -1.62 0.94
N GLY A 84 -9.58 -2.18 0.01
CA GLY A 84 -10.85 -2.84 0.28
C GLY A 84 -10.68 -4.35 0.36
N ILE A 85 -11.52 -5.01 1.15
CA ILE A 85 -11.64 -6.47 1.19
C ILE A 85 -13.08 -6.87 0.94
N GLY A 86 -13.28 -7.88 0.11
CA GLY A 86 -14.61 -8.39 -0.23
C GLY A 86 -14.59 -9.84 -0.66
N ARG A 87 -15.76 -10.45 -0.79
CA ARG A 87 -15.89 -11.81 -1.31
C ARG A 87 -15.49 -11.84 -2.79
N ARG A 88 -14.70 -12.84 -3.16
CA ARG A 88 -14.32 -13.05 -4.56
C ARG A 88 -15.50 -13.56 -5.38
N ASN A 89 -15.54 -13.16 -6.65
CA ASN A 89 -16.60 -13.57 -7.58
C ASN A 89 -16.58 -15.07 -7.93
N ASP A 90 -15.42 -15.72 -7.76
CA ASP A 90 -15.26 -17.17 -7.95
C ASP A 90 -15.76 -17.99 -6.74
N GLY A 91 -16.21 -17.34 -5.67
CA GLY A 91 -16.68 -17.98 -4.45
C GLY A 91 -15.59 -18.55 -3.55
N VAL A 92 -14.31 -18.34 -3.85
CA VAL A 92 -13.18 -18.88 -3.11
C VAL A 92 -12.58 -17.80 -2.20
N GLY A 93 -13.17 -17.59 -1.03
CA GLY A 93 -12.63 -16.68 -0.01
C GLY A 93 -12.78 -15.20 -0.34
N PHE A 94 -11.80 -14.43 0.07
CA PHE A 94 -11.79 -12.97 -0.05
C PHE A 94 -10.70 -12.49 -1.01
N GLY A 95 -10.93 -11.34 -1.61
CA GLY A 95 -9.99 -10.63 -2.44
C GLY A 95 -9.83 -9.18 -1.96
N LEU A 96 -8.80 -8.53 -2.47
CA LEU A 96 -8.53 -7.13 -2.18
C LEU A 96 -8.81 -6.26 -3.41
N SER A 97 -9.17 -5.01 -3.17
CA SER A 97 -9.14 -3.93 -4.14
C SER A 97 -8.24 -2.82 -3.64
N VAL A 98 -7.63 -2.07 -4.55
CA VAL A 98 -6.71 -0.99 -4.19
C VAL A 98 -7.04 0.27 -4.98
N ARG A 99 -7.03 1.40 -4.30
CA ARG A 99 -7.02 2.73 -4.92
C ARG A 99 -5.86 3.53 -4.37
N LEU A 100 -5.06 4.10 -5.27
CA LEU A 100 -3.97 5.02 -4.95
C LEU A 100 -4.33 6.42 -5.46
N THR A 101 -4.32 7.39 -4.57
CA THR A 101 -4.50 8.80 -4.90
C THR A 101 -3.21 9.55 -4.58
N VAL A 102 -2.67 10.24 -5.58
CA VAL A 102 -1.38 10.94 -5.48
C VAL A 102 -1.59 12.44 -5.59
N GLU A 103 -1.06 13.16 -4.63
CA GLU A 103 -1.03 14.62 -4.59
C GLU A 103 0.41 15.09 -4.80
N LEU A 104 0.65 15.86 -5.86
CA LEU A 104 1.96 16.43 -6.21
C LEU A 104 1.82 17.95 -6.41
N PRO A 105 1.71 18.72 -5.32
CA PRO A 105 1.48 20.16 -5.40
C PRO A 105 2.53 20.88 -6.26
N GLY A 106 2.07 21.74 -7.17
CA GLY A 106 2.95 22.52 -8.04
C GLY A 106 3.51 21.80 -9.27
N ILE A 107 3.23 20.50 -9.43
CA ILE A 107 3.60 19.74 -10.63
C ILE A 107 2.46 19.82 -11.65
N ASP A 108 2.81 20.10 -12.91
CA ASP A 108 1.87 20.05 -14.02
C ASP A 108 1.17 18.68 -14.09
N ARG A 109 -0.14 18.70 -14.37
CA ARG A 109 -0.95 17.48 -14.31
C ARG A 109 -0.44 16.38 -15.24
N ALA A 110 -0.09 16.72 -16.47
CA ALA A 110 0.42 15.74 -17.42
C ALA A 110 1.76 15.13 -16.96
N GLN A 111 2.63 15.94 -16.38
CA GLN A 111 3.89 15.46 -15.78
C GLN A 111 3.64 14.59 -14.56
N ALA A 112 2.68 14.96 -13.71
CA ALA A 112 2.31 14.17 -12.55
C ALA A 112 1.73 12.80 -12.94
N GLU A 113 0.86 12.76 -13.93
CA GLU A 113 0.27 11.51 -14.45
C GLU A 113 1.33 10.58 -15.03
N GLU A 114 2.28 11.10 -15.81
CA GLU A 114 3.38 10.31 -16.36
C GLU A 114 4.30 9.80 -15.26
N LEU A 115 4.64 10.64 -14.27
CA LEU A 115 5.46 10.25 -13.13
C LEU A 115 4.81 9.13 -12.33
N VAL A 116 3.52 9.23 -12.07
CA VAL A 116 2.74 8.24 -11.33
C VAL A 116 2.62 6.93 -12.12
N ARG A 117 2.43 7.00 -13.42
CA ARG A 117 2.43 5.83 -14.31
C ARG A 117 3.77 5.09 -14.25
N GLN A 118 4.89 5.79 -14.34
CA GLN A 118 6.21 5.17 -14.23
C GLN A 118 6.49 4.63 -12.82
N ALA A 119 6.05 5.32 -11.78
CA ALA A 119 6.16 4.83 -10.41
C ALA A 119 5.41 3.51 -10.22
N HIS A 120 4.23 3.36 -10.84
CA HIS A 120 3.47 2.11 -10.80
C HIS A 120 4.22 0.93 -11.44
N GLU A 121 5.02 1.18 -12.48
CA GLU A 121 5.84 0.14 -13.10
C GLU A 121 6.98 -0.36 -12.20
N VAL A 122 7.60 0.53 -11.42
CA VAL A 122 8.79 0.20 -10.62
C VAL A 122 8.51 -0.08 -9.15
N CYS A 123 7.32 0.26 -8.65
CA CYS A 123 6.96 0.02 -7.26
C CYS A 123 6.90 -1.48 -6.95
N PRO A 124 7.64 -1.98 -5.95
CA PRO A 124 7.64 -3.40 -5.61
C PRO A 124 6.26 -3.93 -5.22
N TYR A 125 5.43 -3.14 -4.52
CA TYR A 125 4.07 -3.54 -4.16
C TYR A 125 3.16 -3.60 -5.39
N SER A 126 3.26 -2.62 -6.30
CA SER A 126 2.54 -2.66 -7.58
C SER A 126 2.93 -3.90 -8.39
N HIS A 127 4.22 -4.22 -8.45
CA HIS A 127 4.72 -5.42 -9.12
C HIS A 127 4.16 -6.70 -8.49
N ALA A 128 4.13 -6.77 -7.15
CA ALA A 128 3.67 -7.95 -6.42
C ALA A 128 2.21 -8.30 -6.68
N ILE A 129 1.35 -7.30 -6.91
CA ILE A 129 -0.10 -7.51 -7.11
C ILE A 129 -0.56 -7.40 -8.56
N ARG A 130 0.35 -7.04 -9.48
CA ARG A 130 0.04 -6.86 -10.92
C ARG A 130 -0.57 -8.11 -11.51
N ASN A 131 -1.59 -7.94 -12.36
CA ASN A 131 -2.37 -9.00 -12.99
C ASN A 131 -3.20 -9.86 -12.00
N ASN A 132 -3.29 -9.46 -10.76
CA ASN A 132 -4.10 -10.14 -9.73
C ASN A 132 -5.06 -9.20 -9.03
N VAL A 133 -4.60 -8.03 -8.61
CA VAL A 133 -5.43 -7.00 -7.97
C VAL A 133 -5.47 -5.77 -8.86
N GLU A 134 -6.66 -5.32 -9.20
CA GLU A 134 -6.85 -4.06 -9.92
C GLU A 134 -6.51 -2.89 -9.01
N VAL A 135 -5.70 -1.97 -9.54
CA VAL A 135 -5.30 -0.74 -8.86
C VAL A 135 -5.91 0.46 -9.59
N ASP A 136 -6.86 1.12 -8.94
CA ASP A 136 -7.38 2.42 -9.38
C ASP A 136 -6.36 3.50 -9.00
N LEU A 137 -5.75 4.12 -10.00
CA LEU A 137 -4.62 5.04 -9.82
C LEU A 137 -4.99 6.44 -10.31
N GLY A 138 -5.00 7.41 -9.42
CA GLY A 138 -5.36 8.78 -9.71
C GLY A 138 -4.38 9.83 -9.20
N VAL A 139 -4.35 10.97 -9.92
CA VAL A 139 -3.66 12.20 -9.52
C VAL A 139 -4.71 13.26 -9.21
N VAL A 140 -4.56 13.95 -8.12
CA VAL A 140 -5.45 15.05 -7.68
C VAL A 140 -4.67 16.33 -7.44
#